data_ce4c7b3cbed90bd2c2ddf2142591efd8
#
_entry.id   ce4c7b3cbed90bd2c2ddf2142591efd8
#
_cell.length_a   1.000
_cell.length_b   1.000
_cell.length_c   1.000
_cell.angle_alpha   90.00
_cell.angle_beta   90.00
_cell.angle_gamma   90.00
#
_symmetry.space_group_name_H-M   'P 1'
#
loop_
_entity.id
_entity.type
_entity.pdbx_description
1 polymer ?
#
loop_
_entity_poly.entity_id
_entity_poly.type
_entity_poly.pdbx_seq_one_letter_code
_entity_poly.pdbx_strand_id
1 'polypeptide(L)'
;YRGNIMQQTAKMSGARVWLNKMKTTFSKPQNAILLALGILLTFSTIAPMISIALDTVTVHVGSVDSHYTGLNEGYTLYNWQDLFTGRLAKVNLWTPLLNSVLLSVFSCVGAIVYGGMFAYLVTRTNMRCKKYLSSIFIFPYIMPQWTLAVIWQNLFDSNLVTGTSDGLLAALFGIRMPLWWCQGMFPSVMVLSLHYAPFAYILIGGIFRNMDANLEEAATIMGTPRLKIFARVTLPLVKPAVLSTVLLVFSSAMGSYPVPHYLNLTTLCTKYVQMGEKRAGEASILAVIMILFGVLILIVNQRTTSGRQSYTTVTGKSGQISLVNLGKVGRCMVAAIFCVATFFTGILPIILFAIETFLPNPGDYSFIRNGAAGNLTTKWWMTSENITENGMYGQKGILFNEAIWGAFKGTLIVAVCCALLAGTIGLLVGYCVSKNRRSKWAAYVNNMAFLPYLMPSLAVGVAFFVFGSSMGIFNTYLLLVLAGTVKYIPFASRSALSSMMQLSGEIEEAAIIQDIPWHKRMLNIII
;
A
#
# COMPACT_ATOMS: atom_id res chain seq x y z
N TYR A 1 33.49 55.83 32.70
CA TYR A 1 32.10 55.35 32.77
C TYR A 1 31.71 54.36 31.64
N ARG A 2 32.51 54.12 30.61
CA ARG A 2 32.26 53.17 29.54
C ARG A 2 32.87 51.76 29.75
N GLY A 3 33.71 51.59 30.78
CA GLY A 3 34.41 50.33 31.03
C GLY A 3 33.60 49.28 31.87
N ASN A 4 32.58 49.71 32.61
CA ASN A 4 31.85 48.81 33.52
C ASN A 4 30.55 48.23 32.97
N ILE A 5 30.12 48.63 31.78
CA ILE A 5 28.88 48.08 31.15
C ILE A 5 29.17 46.80 30.33
N MET A 6 30.42 46.58 29.95
CA MET A 6 30.78 45.36 29.19
C MET A 6 31.13 44.13 30.05
N GLN A 7 31.28 44.28 31.36
CA GLN A 7 31.59 43.15 32.25
C GLN A 7 30.39 42.54 32.98
N GLN A 8 29.19 43.08 32.80
CA GLN A 8 27.93 42.52 33.36
C GLN A 8 27.10 41.71 32.32
N THR A 9 27.63 41.34 31.16
CA THR A 9 27.09 40.19 30.47
C THR A 9 27.46 38.93 31.28
N ALA A 10 26.74 38.80 32.39
CA ALA A 10 26.84 37.69 33.30
C ALA A 10 26.98 36.40 32.48
N LYS A 11 27.93 35.56 32.82
CA LYS A 11 27.98 34.15 32.48
C LYS A 11 26.62 33.54 32.82
N MET A 12 25.67 33.64 31.86
CA MET A 12 24.41 32.91 31.99
C MET A 12 24.79 31.45 32.14
N SER A 13 24.43 30.82 33.22
CA SER A 13 24.71 29.40 33.40
C SER A 13 24.21 28.66 32.18
N GLY A 14 24.95 27.68 31.66
CA GLY A 14 24.60 26.92 30.45
C GLY A 14 23.15 26.45 30.50
N ALA A 15 22.61 26.19 31.69
CA ALA A 15 21.21 25.84 31.91
C ALA A 15 20.24 26.99 31.55
N ARG A 16 20.56 28.26 31.91
CA ARG A 16 19.72 29.42 31.56
C ARG A 16 19.74 29.71 30.06
N VAL A 17 20.88 29.58 29.44
CA VAL A 17 21.01 29.73 27.96
C VAL A 17 20.18 28.62 27.25
N TRP A 18 20.28 27.41 27.76
CA TRP A 18 19.51 26.28 27.25
C TRP A 18 18.00 26.47 27.45
N LEU A 19 17.55 26.88 28.64
CA LEU A 19 16.14 27.16 28.93
C LEU A 19 15.59 28.29 28.06
N ASN A 20 16.35 29.38 27.88
CA ASN A 20 15.93 30.48 27.00
C ASN A 20 15.84 30.02 25.53
N LYS A 21 16.78 29.21 25.06
CA LYS A 21 16.74 28.60 23.72
C LYS A 21 15.55 27.68 23.55
N MET A 22 15.22 26.87 24.55
CA MET A 22 13.99 26.08 24.57
C MET A 22 12.76 26.97 24.52
N LYS A 23 12.65 27.97 25.38
CA LYS A 23 11.50 28.89 25.43
C LYS A 23 11.28 29.59 24.08
N THR A 24 12.33 30.08 23.44
CA THR A 24 12.24 30.70 22.10
C THR A 24 11.92 29.67 20.98
N THR A 25 12.40 28.44 21.11
CA THR A 25 12.08 27.38 20.14
C THR A 25 10.61 26.97 20.25
N PHE A 26 10.08 26.80 21.45
CA PHE A 26 8.70 26.39 21.70
C PHE A 26 7.68 27.53 21.71
N SER A 27 8.11 28.79 21.64
CA SER A 27 7.19 29.91 21.38
C SER A 27 6.54 29.83 19.98
N LYS A 28 7.13 29.07 19.05
CA LYS A 28 6.56 28.82 17.73
C LYS A 28 5.65 27.59 17.79
N PRO A 29 4.33 27.71 17.56
CA PRO A 29 3.37 26.59 17.67
C PRO A 29 3.79 25.37 16.87
N GLN A 30 4.34 25.56 15.68
CA GLN A 30 4.78 24.47 14.82
C GLN A 30 5.86 23.57 15.44
N ASN A 31 6.70 24.10 16.34
CA ASN A 31 7.74 23.29 16.98
C ASN A 31 7.19 22.46 18.14
N ALA A 32 6.22 23.00 18.89
CA ALA A 32 5.52 22.26 19.93
C ALA A 32 4.68 21.11 19.30
N ILE A 33 3.95 21.40 18.23
CA ILE A 33 3.20 20.40 17.47
C ILE A 33 4.15 19.33 16.90
N LEU A 34 5.29 19.73 16.33
CA LEU A 34 6.27 18.80 15.79
C LEU A 34 6.84 17.87 16.87
N LEU A 35 7.05 18.35 18.09
CA LEU A 35 7.48 17.51 19.22
C LEU A 35 6.39 16.52 19.62
N ALA A 36 5.15 17.00 19.77
CA ALA A 36 4.00 16.14 20.11
C ALA A 36 3.77 15.05 19.05
N LEU A 37 3.83 15.42 17.78
CA LEU A 37 3.73 14.48 16.66
C LEU A 37 4.88 13.46 16.67
N GLY A 38 6.10 13.90 16.97
CA GLY A 38 7.25 13.00 17.08
C GLY A 38 7.04 11.94 18.17
N ILE A 39 6.56 12.33 19.33
CA ILE A 39 6.26 11.41 20.43
C ILE A 39 5.11 10.47 20.03
N LEU A 40 4.00 11.03 19.53
CA LEU A 40 2.83 10.26 19.10
C LEU A 40 3.18 9.20 18.04
N LEU A 41 3.86 9.61 16.97
CA LEU A 41 4.22 8.73 15.87
C LEU A 41 5.26 7.69 16.29
N THR A 42 6.22 8.06 17.13
CA THR A 42 7.18 7.10 17.68
C THR A 42 6.47 6.05 18.51
N PHE A 43 5.62 6.46 19.43
CA PHE A 43 4.87 5.52 20.27
C PHE A 43 3.97 4.63 19.42
N SER A 44 3.14 5.20 18.55
CA SER A 44 2.18 4.43 17.74
C SER A 44 2.82 3.51 16.70
N THR A 45 4.07 3.77 16.30
CA THR A 45 4.78 2.93 15.33
C THR A 45 5.74 1.95 16.01
N ILE A 46 6.52 2.43 17.00
CA ILE A 46 7.59 1.62 17.60
C ILE A 46 7.05 0.69 18.70
N ALA A 47 6.06 1.12 19.50
CA ALA A 47 5.55 0.28 20.59
C ALA A 47 4.93 -1.05 20.09
N PRO A 48 4.09 -1.08 19.04
CA PRO A 48 3.63 -2.35 18.47
C PRO A 48 4.77 -3.22 17.91
N MET A 49 5.82 -2.60 17.34
CA MET A 49 6.99 -3.33 16.84
C MET A 49 7.80 -3.97 17.98
N ILE A 50 7.93 -3.29 19.10
CA ILE A 50 8.59 -3.85 20.29
C ILE A 50 7.75 -4.98 20.86
N SER A 51 6.43 -4.82 20.96
CA SER A 51 5.53 -5.86 21.46
C SER A 51 5.68 -7.16 20.67
N ILE A 52 5.65 -7.10 19.34
CA ILE A 52 5.81 -8.31 18.51
C ILE A 52 7.23 -8.88 18.58
N ALA A 53 8.25 -8.04 18.75
CA ALA A 53 9.63 -8.52 18.92
C ALA A 53 9.81 -9.27 20.25
N LEU A 54 9.17 -8.80 21.33
CA LEU A 54 9.16 -9.49 22.62
C LEU A 54 8.36 -10.80 22.53
N ASP A 55 7.27 -10.81 21.80
CA ASP A 55 6.41 -11.98 21.59
C ASP A 55 7.17 -13.16 20.95
N THR A 56 8.21 -12.90 20.15
CA THR A 56 9.05 -13.95 19.55
C THR A 56 9.82 -14.80 20.57
N VAL A 57 10.07 -14.26 21.74
CA VAL A 57 10.83 -14.93 22.81
C VAL A 57 9.97 -15.27 24.02
N THR A 58 8.71 -14.86 24.07
CA THR A 58 7.77 -15.17 25.13
C THR A 58 7.20 -16.58 24.96
N VAL A 59 7.05 -17.32 26.06
CA VAL A 59 6.42 -18.65 26.05
C VAL A 59 4.91 -18.49 26.01
N HIS A 60 4.26 -19.22 25.09
CA HIS A 60 2.82 -19.19 24.89
C HIS A 60 2.17 -20.47 25.43
N VAL A 61 1.33 -20.35 26.44
CA VAL A 61 0.64 -21.48 27.05
C VAL A 61 -0.21 -22.23 26.01
N GLY A 62 -0.05 -23.56 25.95
CA GLY A 62 -0.75 -24.41 24.98
C GLY A 62 -0.17 -24.40 23.56
N SER A 63 0.90 -23.68 23.32
CA SER A 63 1.65 -23.67 22.07
C SER A 63 2.80 -24.68 22.07
N VAL A 64 3.40 -24.89 20.91
CA VAL A 64 4.50 -25.85 20.71
C VAL A 64 5.71 -25.53 21.61
N ASP A 65 6.02 -24.25 21.80
CA ASP A 65 7.11 -23.80 22.64
C ASP A 65 6.94 -24.20 24.12
N SER A 66 5.74 -24.07 24.69
CA SER A 66 5.49 -24.52 26.08
C SER A 66 5.58 -26.04 26.20
N HIS A 67 5.14 -26.79 25.18
CA HIS A 67 5.21 -28.25 25.19
C HIS A 67 6.66 -28.77 25.16
N TYR A 68 7.53 -28.19 24.31
CA TYR A 68 8.91 -28.65 24.16
C TYR A 68 9.86 -28.11 25.23
N THR A 69 9.60 -26.91 25.75
CA THR A 69 10.43 -26.33 26.81
C THR A 69 9.99 -26.75 28.21
N GLY A 70 8.78 -27.26 28.37
CA GLY A 70 8.17 -27.56 29.68
C GLY A 70 7.87 -26.31 30.52
N LEU A 71 7.97 -25.11 29.94
CA LEU A 71 7.69 -23.84 30.60
C LEU A 71 6.24 -23.40 30.32
N ASN A 72 5.57 -22.88 31.33
CA ASN A 72 4.25 -22.27 31.17
C ASN A 72 4.31 -20.75 31.06
N GLU A 73 5.40 -20.13 31.54
CA GLU A 73 5.63 -18.69 31.51
C GLU A 73 7.13 -18.41 31.36
N GLY A 74 7.49 -17.21 30.91
CA GLY A 74 8.87 -16.76 30.79
C GLY A 74 9.34 -16.56 29.36
N TYR A 75 10.65 -16.60 29.16
CA TYR A 75 11.29 -16.32 27.88
C TYR A 75 12.06 -17.55 27.38
N THR A 76 12.01 -17.79 26.07
CA THR A 76 12.70 -18.89 25.40
C THR A 76 13.24 -18.46 24.04
N LEU A 77 14.35 -19.06 23.61
CA LEU A 77 14.86 -18.94 22.24
C LEU A 77 14.48 -20.15 21.38
N TYR A 78 13.68 -21.08 21.93
CA TYR A 78 13.24 -22.29 21.23
C TYR A 78 12.58 -21.96 19.88
N ASN A 79 11.68 -20.97 19.82
CA ASN A 79 11.00 -20.56 18.60
C ASN A 79 11.97 -20.15 17.48
N TRP A 80 13.03 -19.43 17.81
CA TRP A 80 14.08 -19.05 16.86
C TRP A 80 14.87 -20.27 16.38
N GLN A 81 15.24 -21.15 17.29
CA GLN A 81 16.01 -22.36 16.96
C GLN A 81 15.17 -23.31 16.08
N ASP A 82 13.91 -23.60 16.45
CA ASP A 82 13.05 -24.50 15.67
C ASP A 82 12.72 -23.92 14.28
N LEU A 83 12.42 -22.63 14.19
CA LEU A 83 12.10 -22.02 12.91
C LEU A 83 13.27 -21.98 11.94
N PHE A 84 14.52 -21.76 12.40
CA PHE A 84 15.69 -21.64 11.53
C PHE A 84 16.39 -22.98 11.25
N THR A 85 16.45 -23.87 12.21
CA THR A 85 17.24 -25.12 12.15
C THR A 85 16.41 -26.39 12.40
N GLY A 86 15.14 -26.27 12.80
CA GLY A 86 14.27 -27.40 13.06
C GLY A 86 13.93 -28.21 11.81
N ARG A 87 13.34 -29.37 12.01
CA ARG A 87 12.96 -30.28 10.90
C ARG A 87 12.04 -29.64 9.87
N LEU A 88 11.21 -28.70 10.29
CA LEU A 88 10.24 -27.99 9.45
C LEU A 88 10.73 -26.62 8.94
N ALA A 89 11.98 -26.23 9.24
CA ALA A 89 12.52 -24.93 8.87
C ALA A 89 12.39 -24.63 7.36
N LYS A 90 12.61 -25.63 6.50
CA LYS A 90 12.44 -25.48 5.05
C LYS A 90 10.99 -25.10 4.67
N VAL A 91 10.01 -25.76 5.28
CA VAL A 91 8.58 -25.56 4.96
C VAL A 91 7.99 -24.34 5.67
N ASN A 92 8.47 -24.05 6.88
CA ASN A 92 7.93 -22.98 7.71
C ASN A 92 8.56 -21.61 7.43
N LEU A 93 9.83 -21.57 7.02
CA LEU A 93 10.57 -20.33 6.82
C LEU A 93 11.13 -20.20 5.39
N TRP A 94 12.03 -21.12 4.98
CA TRP A 94 12.85 -20.88 3.78
C TRP A 94 12.06 -20.87 2.48
N THR A 95 11.14 -21.82 2.29
CA THR A 95 10.26 -21.84 1.10
C THR A 95 9.29 -20.66 1.09
N PRO A 96 8.55 -20.34 2.18
CA PRO A 96 7.71 -19.16 2.24
C PRO A 96 8.46 -17.83 2.01
N LEU A 97 9.67 -17.71 2.55
CA LEU A 97 10.54 -16.54 2.37
C LEU A 97 10.92 -16.35 0.90
N LEU A 98 11.43 -17.42 0.27
CA LEU A 98 11.80 -17.39 -1.15
C LEU A 98 10.59 -17.04 -2.02
N ASN A 99 9.45 -17.69 -1.79
CA ASN A 99 8.22 -17.42 -2.52
C ASN A 99 7.76 -15.96 -2.34
N SER A 100 7.83 -15.41 -1.13
CA SER A 100 7.46 -14.02 -0.87
C SER A 100 8.35 -13.03 -1.61
N VAL A 101 9.66 -13.27 -1.63
CA VAL A 101 10.63 -12.42 -2.35
C VAL A 101 10.42 -12.53 -3.86
N LEU A 102 10.30 -13.74 -4.41
CA LEU A 102 10.07 -13.95 -5.85
C LEU A 102 8.74 -13.35 -6.30
N LEU A 103 7.66 -13.58 -5.53
CA LEU A 103 6.36 -12.98 -5.79
C LEU A 103 6.47 -11.45 -5.85
N SER A 104 7.13 -10.83 -4.88
CA SER A 104 7.29 -9.39 -4.82
C SER A 104 8.11 -8.83 -5.98
N VAL A 105 9.23 -9.49 -6.32
CA VAL A 105 10.09 -9.08 -7.44
C VAL A 105 9.35 -9.19 -8.78
N PHE A 106 8.75 -10.34 -9.07
CA PHE A 106 8.07 -10.54 -10.34
C PHE A 106 6.82 -9.66 -10.47
N SER A 107 6.06 -9.45 -9.38
CA SER A 107 4.92 -8.52 -9.38
C SER A 107 5.37 -7.07 -9.61
N CYS A 108 6.52 -6.65 -9.08
CA CYS A 108 7.10 -5.33 -9.38
C CYS A 108 7.44 -5.21 -10.86
N VAL A 109 8.11 -6.18 -11.43
CA VAL A 109 8.48 -6.17 -12.84
C VAL A 109 7.22 -6.09 -13.71
N GLY A 110 6.24 -6.96 -13.46
CA GLY A 110 4.97 -6.97 -14.20
C GLY A 110 4.20 -5.65 -14.09
N ALA A 111 4.06 -5.11 -12.89
CA ALA A 111 3.38 -3.84 -12.65
C ALA A 111 4.07 -2.65 -13.34
N ILE A 112 5.41 -2.59 -13.31
CA ILE A 112 6.19 -1.51 -13.93
C ILE A 112 6.16 -1.62 -15.45
N VAL A 113 6.29 -2.84 -16.00
CA VAL A 113 6.25 -3.05 -17.45
C VAL A 113 4.86 -2.67 -17.97
N TYR A 114 3.79 -3.22 -17.42
CA TYR A 114 2.44 -2.97 -17.89
C TYR A 114 1.97 -1.53 -17.58
N GLY A 115 2.12 -1.07 -16.33
CA GLY A 115 1.73 0.28 -15.91
C GLY A 115 2.61 1.37 -16.49
N GLY A 116 3.93 1.14 -16.57
CA GLY A 116 4.89 2.09 -17.17
C GLY A 116 4.72 2.23 -18.67
N MET A 117 4.45 1.12 -19.39
CA MET A 117 4.14 1.15 -20.82
C MET A 117 2.84 1.93 -21.06
N PHE A 118 1.80 1.68 -20.28
CA PHE A 118 0.55 2.42 -20.36
C PHE A 118 0.75 3.91 -20.05
N ALA A 119 1.56 4.24 -19.02
CA ALA A 119 1.92 5.61 -18.68
C ALA A 119 2.58 6.34 -19.85
N TYR A 120 3.54 5.71 -20.51
CA TYR A 120 4.22 6.27 -21.69
C TYR A 120 3.23 6.51 -22.84
N LEU A 121 2.42 5.52 -23.17
CA LEU A 121 1.47 5.60 -24.28
C LEU A 121 0.41 6.68 -24.08
N VAL A 122 -0.13 6.81 -22.87
CA VAL A 122 -1.16 7.82 -22.56
C VAL A 122 -0.57 9.23 -22.55
N THR A 123 0.63 9.41 -22.01
CA THR A 123 1.22 10.75 -21.79
C THR A 123 2.04 11.24 -22.97
N ARG A 124 2.75 10.35 -23.67
CA ARG A 124 3.76 10.70 -24.68
C ARG A 124 3.39 10.34 -26.11
N THR A 125 2.19 9.79 -26.36
CA THR A 125 1.75 9.45 -27.72
C THR A 125 0.39 10.06 -28.04
N ASN A 126 0.02 10.01 -29.34
CA ASN A 126 -1.28 10.42 -29.84
C ASN A 126 -2.31 9.25 -29.85
N MET A 127 -2.20 8.29 -28.93
CA MET A 127 -3.14 7.17 -28.78
C MET A 127 -4.59 7.65 -28.68
N ARG A 128 -5.53 6.93 -29.31
CA ARG A 128 -6.97 7.22 -29.20
C ARG A 128 -7.55 6.77 -27.85
N CYS A 129 -8.68 7.33 -27.48
CA CYS A 129 -9.46 6.96 -26.28
C CYS A 129 -8.70 7.05 -24.95
N LYS A 130 -7.53 7.70 -24.91
CA LYS A 130 -6.66 7.74 -23.71
C LYS A 130 -7.35 8.26 -22.45
N LYS A 131 -8.31 9.17 -22.56
CA LYS A 131 -9.07 9.70 -21.42
C LYS A 131 -9.91 8.61 -20.75
N TYR A 132 -10.69 7.86 -21.54
CA TYR A 132 -11.53 6.76 -21.02
C TYR A 132 -10.69 5.60 -20.52
N LEU A 133 -9.67 5.19 -21.30
CA LEU A 133 -8.77 4.12 -20.91
C LEU A 133 -8.03 4.40 -19.60
N SER A 134 -7.59 5.64 -19.39
CA SER A 134 -6.93 6.04 -18.14
C SER A 134 -7.84 5.88 -16.93
N SER A 135 -9.12 6.17 -17.06
CA SER A 135 -10.09 6.02 -15.96
C SER A 135 -10.36 4.55 -15.64
N ILE A 136 -10.57 3.72 -16.68
CA ILE A 136 -10.83 2.29 -16.49
C ILE A 136 -9.58 1.55 -15.98
N PHE A 137 -8.40 1.95 -16.43
CA PHE A 137 -7.13 1.34 -16.02
C PHE A 137 -6.87 1.41 -14.50
N ILE A 138 -7.51 2.33 -13.80
CA ILE A 138 -7.34 2.49 -12.35
C ILE A 138 -8.18 1.48 -11.56
N PHE A 139 -9.24 0.91 -12.13
CA PHE A 139 -10.17 0.03 -11.42
C PHE A 139 -9.52 -1.17 -10.71
N PRO A 140 -8.56 -1.91 -11.29
CA PRO A 140 -7.91 -3.01 -10.60
C PRO A 140 -7.24 -2.62 -9.27
N TYR A 141 -6.78 -1.38 -9.14
CA TYR A 141 -6.17 -0.87 -7.91
C TYR A 141 -7.20 -0.47 -6.84
N ILE A 142 -8.38 -0.01 -7.28
CA ILE A 142 -9.48 0.36 -6.37
C ILE A 142 -10.12 -0.90 -5.78
N MET A 143 -10.17 -2.00 -6.55
CA MET A 143 -10.71 -3.26 -6.07
C MET A 143 -9.83 -3.88 -4.98
N PRO A 144 -10.41 -4.54 -3.97
CA PRO A 144 -9.65 -5.37 -3.06
C PRO A 144 -8.85 -6.45 -3.82
N GLN A 145 -7.63 -6.74 -3.38
CA GLN A 145 -6.74 -7.70 -4.07
C GLN A 145 -7.36 -9.10 -4.23
N TRP A 146 -8.10 -9.55 -3.22
CA TRP A 146 -8.73 -10.88 -3.24
C TRP A 146 -9.78 -11.04 -4.34
N THR A 147 -10.45 -9.94 -4.74
CA THR A 147 -11.46 -10.00 -5.79
C THR A 147 -10.85 -10.42 -7.13
N LEU A 148 -9.67 -9.89 -7.46
CA LEU A 148 -8.96 -10.28 -8.68
C LEU A 148 -8.47 -11.73 -8.63
N ALA A 149 -8.08 -12.23 -7.46
CA ALA A 149 -7.68 -13.63 -7.29
C ALA A 149 -8.86 -14.59 -7.49
N VAL A 150 -10.02 -14.28 -6.88
CA VAL A 150 -11.25 -15.07 -7.07
C VAL A 150 -11.70 -15.06 -8.54
N ILE A 151 -11.66 -13.89 -9.19
CA ILE A 151 -12.00 -13.79 -10.61
C ILE A 151 -11.04 -14.60 -11.48
N TRP A 152 -9.74 -14.60 -11.13
CA TRP A 152 -8.78 -15.45 -11.85
C TRP A 152 -9.19 -16.91 -11.77
N GLN A 153 -9.58 -17.41 -10.58
CA GLN A 153 -10.11 -18.75 -10.41
C GLN A 153 -11.40 -18.96 -11.23
N ASN A 154 -12.35 -18.06 -11.13
CA ASN A 154 -13.63 -18.13 -11.85
C ASN A 154 -13.47 -18.10 -13.38
N LEU A 155 -12.39 -17.53 -13.89
CA LEU A 155 -12.08 -17.58 -15.31
C LEU A 155 -11.44 -18.89 -15.75
N PHE A 156 -10.48 -19.40 -14.98
CA PHE A 156 -9.52 -20.40 -15.42
C PHE A 156 -9.63 -21.77 -14.72
N ASP A 157 -10.31 -21.87 -13.59
CA ASP A 157 -10.45 -23.14 -12.87
C ASP A 157 -11.26 -24.16 -13.66
N SER A 158 -11.06 -25.42 -13.35
CA SER A 158 -11.80 -26.52 -13.94
C SER A 158 -11.89 -27.67 -12.94
N ASN A 159 -13.05 -28.31 -12.88
CA ASN A 159 -13.30 -29.45 -11.99
C ASN A 159 -12.25 -30.57 -12.14
N LEU A 160 -11.79 -30.83 -13.37
CA LEU A 160 -10.80 -31.89 -13.63
C LEU A 160 -9.36 -31.50 -13.25
N VAL A 161 -9.04 -30.20 -13.10
CA VAL A 161 -7.68 -29.71 -12.84
C VAL A 161 -7.51 -29.28 -11.38
N THR A 162 -8.46 -28.52 -10.85
CA THR A 162 -8.40 -27.94 -9.50
C THR A 162 -9.33 -28.63 -8.50
N GLY A 163 -10.26 -29.48 -8.99
CA GLY A 163 -11.28 -30.13 -8.15
C GLY A 163 -12.41 -29.18 -7.72
N THR A 164 -12.43 -27.96 -8.24
CA THR A 164 -13.50 -26.97 -8.03
C THR A 164 -14.54 -27.02 -9.15
N SER A 165 -15.47 -26.06 -9.21
CA SER A 165 -16.41 -25.94 -10.34
C SER A 165 -15.72 -25.51 -11.63
N ASP A 166 -16.37 -25.77 -12.78
CA ASP A 166 -15.87 -25.31 -14.07
C ASP A 166 -16.03 -23.79 -14.19
N GLY A 167 -14.90 -23.10 -14.34
CA GLY A 167 -14.87 -21.67 -14.58
C GLY A 167 -15.33 -21.28 -15.98
N LEU A 168 -15.36 -19.99 -16.27
CA LEU A 168 -15.95 -19.44 -17.50
C LEU A 168 -15.33 -20.03 -18.77
N LEU A 169 -14.00 -20.19 -18.85
CA LEU A 169 -13.32 -20.75 -20.03
C LEU A 169 -13.67 -22.23 -20.26
N ALA A 170 -13.70 -23.01 -19.19
CA ALA A 170 -14.08 -24.41 -19.26
C ALA A 170 -15.57 -24.57 -19.62
N ALA A 171 -16.45 -23.74 -19.02
CA ALA A 171 -17.88 -23.77 -19.29
C ALA A 171 -18.25 -23.34 -20.72
N LEU A 172 -17.62 -22.26 -21.24
CA LEU A 172 -17.94 -21.72 -22.58
C LEU A 172 -17.25 -22.48 -23.70
N PHE A 173 -15.96 -22.74 -23.59
CA PHE A 173 -15.12 -23.20 -24.68
C PHE A 173 -14.60 -24.63 -24.47
N GLY A 174 -14.86 -25.23 -23.30
CA GLY A 174 -14.27 -26.54 -22.97
C GLY A 174 -12.74 -26.48 -22.76
N ILE A 175 -12.15 -25.27 -22.71
CA ILE A 175 -10.70 -25.08 -22.58
C ILE A 175 -10.33 -25.22 -21.10
N ARG A 176 -9.41 -26.13 -20.80
CA ARG A 176 -8.91 -26.40 -19.46
C ARG A 176 -7.47 -25.93 -19.36
N MET A 177 -7.21 -25.00 -18.47
CA MET A 177 -5.85 -24.51 -18.22
C MET A 177 -5.09 -25.47 -17.31
N PRO A 178 -3.75 -25.61 -17.45
CA PRO A 178 -2.95 -26.44 -16.56
C PRO A 178 -2.90 -25.86 -15.15
N LEU A 179 -2.63 -26.73 -14.14
CA LEU A 179 -2.63 -26.36 -12.71
C LEU A 179 -1.75 -25.15 -12.40
N TRP A 180 -0.56 -25.06 -13.01
CA TRP A 180 0.37 -23.93 -12.78
C TRP A 180 -0.17 -22.57 -13.26
N TRP A 181 -1.16 -22.59 -14.17
CA TRP A 181 -1.89 -21.38 -14.61
C TRP A 181 -2.99 -21.00 -13.62
N CYS A 182 -3.68 -21.99 -13.05
CA CYS A 182 -4.80 -21.77 -12.13
C CYS A 182 -4.33 -21.42 -10.71
N GLN A 183 -3.25 -22.05 -10.23
CA GLN A 183 -2.78 -21.95 -8.85
C GLN A 183 -1.24 -21.77 -8.77
N GLY A 184 -0.77 -21.19 -7.68
CA GLY A 184 0.65 -21.04 -7.36
C GLY A 184 1.26 -19.70 -7.75
N MET A 185 2.54 -19.72 -8.10
CA MET A 185 3.35 -18.50 -8.30
C MET A 185 2.87 -17.67 -9.50
N PHE A 186 2.63 -18.31 -10.63
CA PHE A 186 2.30 -17.61 -11.88
C PHE A 186 1.02 -16.75 -11.76
N PRO A 187 -0.15 -17.31 -11.38
CA PRO A 187 -1.36 -16.51 -11.24
C PRO A 187 -1.24 -15.45 -10.14
N SER A 188 -0.54 -15.74 -9.03
CA SER A 188 -0.30 -14.77 -7.97
C SER A 188 0.50 -13.56 -8.46
N VAL A 189 1.54 -13.79 -9.26
CA VAL A 189 2.33 -12.72 -9.90
C VAL A 189 1.47 -11.93 -10.88
N MET A 190 0.68 -12.59 -11.72
CA MET A 190 -0.19 -11.92 -12.71
C MET A 190 -1.23 -11.04 -12.02
N VAL A 191 -1.95 -11.57 -11.05
CA VAL A 191 -2.97 -10.83 -10.29
C VAL A 191 -2.37 -9.61 -9.59
N LEU A 192 -1.25 -9.76 -8.87
CA LEU A 192 -0.61 -8.63 -8.19
C LEU A 192 -0.01 -7.62 -9.19
N SER A 193 0.53 -8.08 -10.31
CA SER A 193 1.02 -7.20 -11.37
C SER A 193 -0.10 -6.32 -11.94
N LEU A 194 -1.26 -6.91 -12.23
CA LEU A 194 -2.43 -6.20 -12.73
C LEU A 194 -3.02 -5.25 -11.69
N HIS A 195 -3.06 -5.68 -10.42
CA HIS A 195 -3.54 -4.85 -9.31
C HIS A 195 -2.64 -3.60 -9.08
N TYR A 196 -1.32 -3.74 -9.15
CA TYR A 196 -0.38 -2.64 -8.91
C TYR A 196 0.01 -1.85 -10.16
N ALA A 197 -0.32 -2.31 -11.36
CA ALA A 197 -0.03 -1.58 -12.60
C ALA A 197 -0.61 -0.16 -12.65
N PRO A 198 -1.85 0.10 -12.17
CA PRO A 198 -2.38 1.46 -12.12
C PRO A 198 -1.59 2.38 -11.18
N PHE A 199 -1.05 1.85 -10.10
CA PHE A 199 -0.19 2.60 -9.19
C PHE A 199 1.14 2.99 -9.87
N ALA A 200 1.74 2.06 -10.60
CA ALA A 200 2.91 2.33 -11.43
C ALA A 200 2.60 3.38 -12.53
N TYR A 201 1.42 3.28 -13.17
CA TYR A 201 0.94 4.26 -14.14
C TYR A 201 0.85 5.67 -13.56
N ILE A 202 0.28 5.83 -12.37
CA ILE A 202 0.11 7.14 -11.72
C ILE A 202 1.49 7.77 -11.40
N LEU A 203 2.39 7.01 -10.78
CA LEU A 203 3.70 7.53 -10.35
C LEU A 203 4.62 7.85 -11.53
N ILE A 204 4.75 6.92 -12.48
CA ILE A 204 5.60 7.07 -13.66
C ILE A 204 5.00 8.10 -14.62
N GLY A 205 3.69 8.05 -14.83
CA GLY A 205 2.95 8.98 -15.68
C GLY A 205 3.02 10.43 -15.18
N GLY A 206 3.09 10.64 -13.86
CA GLY A 206 3.31 11.95 -13.26
C GLY A 206 4.63 12.58 -13.71
N ILE A 207 5.72 11.82 -13.77
CA ILE A 207 7.01 12.29 -14.29
C ILE A 207 6.93 12.56 -15.80
N PHE A 208 6.35 11.65 -16.58
CA PHE A 208 6.20 11.83 -18.02
C PHE A 208 5.43 13.10 -18.39
N ARG A 209 4.41 13.49 -17.61
CA ARG A 209 3.63 14.72 -17.84
C ARG A 209 4.44 15.99 -17.57
N ASN A 210 5.37 15.94 -16.63
CA ASN A 210 6.16 17.10 -16.20
C ASN A 210 7.55 17.16 -16.86
N MET A 211 7.87 16.21 -17.74
CA MET A 211 9.16 16.15 -18.43
C MET A 211 9.18 17.13 -19.61
N ASP A 212 10.23 17.96 -19.67
CA ASP A 212 10.42 18.93 -20.74
C ASP A 212 10.64 18.23 -22.10
N ALA A 213 9.85 18.64 -23.10
CA ALA A 213 9.93 18.14 -24.47
C ALA A 213 11.24 18.53 -25.17
N ASN A 214 11.81 19.68 -24.80
CA ASN A 214 13.00 20.22 -25.44
C ASN A 214 14.18 19.26 -25.47
N LEU A 215 14.33 18.43 -24.43
CA LEU A 215 15.39 17.42 -24.36
C LEU A 215 15.27 16.32 -25.42
N GLU A 216 14.05 15.87 -25.68
CA GLU A 216 13.78 14.84 -26.70
C GLU A 216 13.80 15.44 -28.11
N GLU A 217 13.32 16.68 -28.28
CA GLU A 217 13.33 17.41 -29.52
C GLU A 217 14.76 17.74 -29.96
N ALA A 218 15.60 18.23 -29.05
CA ALA A 218 17.03 18.48 -29.33
C ALA A 218 17.74 17.18 -29.79
N ALA A 219 17.47 16.04 -29.11
CA ALA A 219 18.03 14.76 -29.52
C ALA A 219 17.50 14.30 -30.90
N THR A 220 16.23 14.62 -31.22
CA THR A 220 15.63 14.31 -32.53
C THR A 220 16.25 15.17 -33.63
N ILE A 221 16.47 16.46 -33.39
CA ILE A 221 17.14 17.38 -34.35
C ILE A 221 18.57 16.90 -34.63
N MET A 222 19.25 16.33 -33.63
CA MET A 222 20.58 15.71 -33.82
C MET A 222 20.56 14.37 -34.55
N GLY A 223 19.40 13.92 -35.08
CA GLY A 223 19.27 12.67 -35.83
C GLY A 223 19.30 11.39 -34.97
N THR A 224 19.16 11.50 -33.67
CA THR A 224 19.18 10.32 -32.78
C THR A 224 17.91 9.47 -32.97
N PRO A 225 18.01 8.15 -33.19
CA PRO A 225 16.84 7.29 -33.36
C PRO A 225 16.01 7.23 -32.07
N ARG A 226 14.68 7.16 -32.19
CA ARG A 226 13.71 7.24 -31.08
C ARG A 226 13.98 6.26 -29.95
N LEU A 227 14.35 5.00 -30.26
CA LEU A 227 14.67 4.00 -29.24
C LEU A 227 15.89 4.42 -28.39
N LYS A 228 16.87 5.06 -29.01
CA LYS A 228 18.06 5.55 -28.33
C LYS A 228 17.76 6.79 -27.48
N ILE A 229 16.84 7.67 -27.93
CA ILE A 229 16.30 8.77 -27.14
C ILE A 229 15.58 8.23 -25.91
N PHE A 230 14.68 7.26 -26.09
CA PHE A 230 14.00 6.61 -24.97
C PHE A 230 14.97 6.02 -23.95
N ALA A 231 15.98 5.26 -24.39
CA ALA A 231 16.91 4.59 -23.49
C ALA A 231 17.91 5.55 -22.81
N ARG A 232 18.37 6.62 -23.50
CA ARG A 232 19.43 7.50 -23.00
C ARG A 232 18.93 8.83 -22.40
N VAL A 233 17.72 9.26 -22.74
CA VAL A 233 17.14 10.53 -22.25
C VAL A 233 15.92 10.25 -21.37
N THR A 234 14.90 9.61 -21.94
CA THR A 234 13.59 9.43 -21.26
C THR A 234 13.70 8.50 -20.05
N LEU A 235 14.28 7.31 -20.20
CA LEU A 235 14.38 6.30 -19.14
C LEU A 235 15.22 6.77 -17.93
N PRO A 236 16.39 7.43 -18.08
CA PRO A 236 17.12 7.96 -16.94
C PRO A 236 16.37 9.03 -16.15
N LEU A 237 15.60 9.89 -16.83
CA LEU A 237 14.77 10.91 -16.16
C LEU A 237 13.64 10.30 -15.33
N VAL A 238 13.09 9.17 -15.78
CA VAL A 238 12.00 8.45 -15.09
C VAL A 238 12.53 7.48 -14.03
N LYS A 239 13.82 7.12 -14.07
CA LYS A 239 14.44 6.18 -13.13
C LYS A 239 14.09 6.43 -11.65
N PRO A 240 14.03 7.67 -11.13
CA PRO A 240 13.64 7.91 -9.74
C PRO A 240 12.20 7.51 -9.43
N ALA A 241 11.25 7.70 -10.37
CA ALA A 241 9.87 7.28 -10.18
C ALA A 241 9.76 5.75 -10.22
N VAL A 242 10.48 5.11 -11.17
CA VAL A 242 10.55 3.64 -11.26
C VAL A 242 11.08 3.05 -9.96
N LEU A 243 12.18 3.56 -9.41
CA LEU A 243 12.73 3.10 -8.14
C LEU A 243 11.75 3.27 -6.98
N SER A 244 11.07 4.42 -6.89
CA SER A 244 10.02 4.61 -5.88
C SER A 244 8.88 3.62 -6.06
N THR A 245 8.44 3.37 -7.29
CA THR A 245 7.40 2.38 -7.61
C THR A 245 7.83 0.97 -7.20
N VAL A 246 9.07 0.57 -7.53
CA VAL A 246 9.63 -0.74 -7.10
C VAL A 246 9.51 -0.91 -5.60
N LEU A 247 10.00 0.06 -4.81
CA LEU A 247 10.01 -0.06 -3.35
C LEU A 247 8.60 -0.19 -2.77
N LEU A 248 7.65 0.60 -3.30
CA LEU A 248 6.28 0.60 -2.82
C LEU A 248 5.52 -0.67 -3.23
N VAL A 249 5.64 -1.10 -4.48
CA VAL A 249 5.00 -2.32 -4.98
C VAL A 249 5.60 -3.56 -4.32
N PHE A 250 6.93 -3.62 -4.16
CA PHE A 250 7.60 -4.72 -3.48
C PHE A 250 7.07 -4.90 -2.05
N SER A 251 7.04 -3.81 -1.26
CA SER A 251 6.55 -3.86 0.12
C SER A 251 5.09 -4.32 0.19
N SER A 252 4.25 -3.78 -0.70
CA SER A 252 2.83 -4.11 -0.74
C SER A 252 2.57 -5.56 -1.19
N ALA A 253 3.29 -6.05 -2.20
CA ALA A 253 3.19 -7.42 -2.68
C ALA A 253 3.70 -8.43 -1.64
N MET A 254 4.80 -8.11 -0.93
CA MET A 254 5.35 -8.94 0.13
C MET A 254 4.40 -9.10 1.32
N GLY A 255 3.60 -8.06 1.59
CA GLY A 255 2.59 -8.06 2.65
C GLY A 255 1.21 -8.59 2.21
N SER A 256 1.05 -9.03 0.97
CA SER A 256 -0.22 -9.55 0.47
C SER A 256 -0.49 -10.95 1.03
N TYR A 257 -1.57 -11.08 1.79
CA TYR A 257 -2.10 -12.37 2.25
C TYR A 257 -3.16 -12.93 1.29
N PRO A 258 -4.16 -12.13 0.86
CA PRO A 258 -5.33 -12.70 0.18
C PRO A 258 -5.00 -13.39 -1.13
N VAL A 259 -4.20 -12.76 -1.99
CA VAL A 259 -3.89 -13.31 -3.32
C VAL A 259 -3.15 -14.65 -3.23
N PRO A 260 -2.04 -14.78 -2.47
CA PRO A 260 -1.39 -16.06 -2.26
C PRO A 260 -2.30 -17.10 -1.61
N HIS A 261 -3.19 -16.68 -0.71
CA HIS A 261 -4.12 -17.60 -0.02
C HIS A 261 -5.11 -18.23 -1.00
N TYR A 262 -5.83 -17.42 -1.78
CA TYR A 262 -6.81 -17.94 -2.76
C TYR A 262 -6.15 -18.74 -3.87
N LEU A 263 -4.93 -18.39 -4.26
CA LEU A 263 -4.19 -19.06 -5.34
C LEU A 263 -3.24 -20.17 -4.86
N ASN A 264 -3.40 -20.64 -3.62
CA ASN A 264 -2.64 -21.76 -3.03
C ASN A 264 -1.11 -21.60 -3.10
N LEU A 265 -0.60 -20.37 -2.89
CA LEU A 265 0.83 -20.10 -2.81
C LEU A 265 1.27 -19.90 -1.36
N THR A 266 2.20 -20.72 -0.90
CA THR A 266 2.77 -20.57 0.45
C THR A 266 3.77 -19.42 0.49
N THR A 267 3.43 -18.35 1.22
CA THR A 267 4.26 -17.14 1.47
C THR A 267 4.43 -16.92 2.97
N LEU A 268 5.26 -15.95 3.38
CA LEU A 268 5.38 -15.59 4.80
C LEU A 268 4.03 -15.21 5.40
N CYS A 269 3.21 -14.45 4.65
CA CYS A 269 1.89 -14.04 5.12
C CYS A 269 0.92 -15.20 5.29
N THR A 270 0.84 -16.12 4.30
CA THR A 270 -0.04 -17.29 4.40
C THR A 270 0.45 -18.26 5.46
N LYS A 271 1.77 -18.39 5.62
CA LYS A 271 2.36 -19.26 6.64
C LYS A 271 2.11 -18.72 8.05
N TYR A 272 2.25 -17.39 8.25
CA TYR A 272 1.88 -16.76 9.51
C TYR A 272 0.47 -17.14 9.95
N VAL A 273 -0.52 -17.00 9.06
CA VAL A 273 -1.92 -17.31 9.38
C VAL A 273 -2.12 -18.81 9.61
N GLN A 274 -1.44 -19.69 8.86
CA GLN A 274 -1.51 -21.14 9.06
C GLN A 274 -0.94 -21.62 10.39
N MET A 275 0.11 -20.96 10.91
CA MET A 275 0.70 -21.28 12.20
C MET A 275 -0.27 -21.01 13.36
N GLY A 276 -1.01 -19.89 13.29
CA GLY A 276 -2.01 -19.51 14.27
C GLY A 276 -1.49 -19.53 15.72
N GLU A 277 -2.36 -19.81 16.65
CA GLU A 277 -2.03 -19.86 18.09
C GLU A 277 -1.11 -21.04 18.48
N LYS A 278 -1.14 -22.13 17.69
CA LYS A 278 -0.34 -23.32 18.00
C LYS A 278 1.18 -23.09 17.91
N ARG A 279 1.62 -22.13 17.12
CA ARG A 279 3.01 -21.73 16.91
C ARG A 279 3.16 -20.21 16.95
N ALA A 280 2.56 -19.57 17.94
CA ALA A 280 2.46 -18.11 18.04
C ALA A 280 3.84 -17.41 18.01
N GLY A 281 4.83 -17.91 18.79
CA GLY A 281 6.17 -17.36 18.81
C GLY A 281 6.89 -17.44 17.45
N GLU A 282 6.77 -18.58 16.73
CA GLU A 282 7.34 -18.72 15.38
C GLU A 282 6.63 -17.80 14.38
N ALA A 283 5.30 -17.69 14.47
CA ALA A 283 4.53 -16.77 13.65
C ALA A 283 4.97 -15.32 13.86
N SER A 284 5.19 -14.91 15.12
CA SER A 284 5.70 -13.57 15.44
C SER A 284 7.10 -13.31 14.87
N ILE A 285 7.96 -14.36 14.79
CA ILE A 285 9.26 -14.25 14.08
C ILE A 285 9.05 -13.96 12.58
N LEU A 286 8.12 -14.64 11.91
CA LEU A 286 7.82 -14.34 10.50
C LEU A 286 7.37 -12.89 10.31
N ALA A 287 6.56 -12.34 11.23
CA ALA A 287 6.15 -10.95 11.17
C ALA A 287 7.33 -9.99 11.42
N VAL A 288 8.24 -10.30 12.35
CA VAL A 288 9.48 -9.53 12.57
C VAL A 288 10.36 -9.54 11.32
N ILE A 289 10.52 -10.69 10.64
CA ILE A 289 11.25 -10.77 9.37
C ILE A 289 10.61 -9.84 8.32
N MET A 290 9.28 -9.82 8.21
CA MET A 290 8.58 -8.92 7.29
C MET A 290 8.80 -7.44 7.67
N ILE A 291 8.81 -7.09 8.96
CA ILE A 291 9.14 -5.74 9.44
C ILE A 291 10.56 -5.35 9.04
N LEU A 292 11.54 -6.24 9.19
CA LEU A 292 12.93 -6.00 8.81
C LEU A 292 13.07 -5.70 7.30
N PHE A 293 12.31 -6.39 6.44
CA PHE A 293 12.24 -6.03 5.03
C PHE A 293 11.68 -4.61 4.82
N GLY A 294 10.64 -4.22 5.56
CA GLY A 294 10.11 -2.85 5.51
C GLY A 294 11.16 -1.80 5.91
N VAL A 295 11.92 -2.05 6.97
CA VAL A 295 13.02 -1.17 7.41
C VAL A 295 14.13 -1.12 6.37
N LEU A 296 14.51 -2.25 5.79
CA LEU A 296 15.50 -2.31 4.70
C LEU A 296 15.05 -1.47 3.50
N ILE A 297 13.79 -1.59 3.10
CA ILE A 297 13.19 -0.80 2.02
C ILE A 297 13.24 0.70 2.35
N LEU A 298 12.96 1.10 3.60
CA LEU A 298 13.06 2.48 4.05
C LEU A 298 14.49 3.01 3.89
N ILE A 299 15.50 2.25 4.33
CA ILE A 299 16.92 2.63 4.22
C ILE A 299 17.32 2.79 2.75
N VAL A 300 16.94 1.85 1.89
CA VAL A 300 17.21 1.92 0.45
C VAL A 300 16.51 3.14 -0.17
N ASN A 301 15.25 3.39 0.19
CA ASN A 301 14.50 4.56 -0.29
C ASN A 301 15.17 5.88 0.11
N GLN A 302 15.62 6.00 1.36
CA GLN A 302 16.30 7.21 1.84
C GLN A 302 17.61 7.46 1.08
N ARG A 303 18.44 6.44 0.91
CA ARG A 303 19.71 6.54 0.17
C ARG A 303 19.48 6.92 -1.30
N THR A 304 18.44 6.39 -1.92
CA THR A 304 18.09 6.66 -3.32
C THR A 304 17.48 8.04 -3.50
N THR A 305 16.76 8.56 -2.50
CA THR A 305 16.06 9.84 -2.57
C THR A 305 16.96 11.01 -2.12
N SER A 306 17.90 10.79 -1.19
CA SER A 306 18.80 11.83 -0.68
C SER A 306 19.77 12.39 -1.73
N GLY A 307 20.05 11.64 -2.80
CA GLY A 307 20.83 12.12 -3.96
C GLY A 307 20.03 12.95 -4.97
N ARG A 308 18.74 13.17 -4.74
CA ARG A 308 17.89 13.98 -5.63
C ARG A 308 18.20 15.46 -5.45
N GLN A 309 19.05 16.01 -6.31
CA GLN A 309 18.93 17.41 -6.66
C GLN A 309 17.53 17.63 -7.23
N SER A 310 16.80 18.58 -6.65
CA SER A 310 15.53 19.05 -7.19
C SER A 310 15.77 19.51 -8.62
N TYR A 311 15.40 18.71 -9.58
CA TYR A 311 15.20 19.22 -10.94
C TYR A 311 13.89 20.00 -10.95
N THR A 312 13.86 21.10 -10.20
CA THR A 312 12.87 22.13 -10.39
C THR A 312 13.19 22.72 -11.75
N THR A 313 12.34 22.43 -12.72
CA THR A 313 12.33 23.20 -13.96
C THR A 313 12.11 24.65 -13.58
N VAL A 314 13.15 25.47 -13.78
CA VAL A 314 13.25 26.89 -13.39
C VAL A 314 12.25 27.75 -14.18
N THR A 315 11.51 27.17 -15.11
CA THR A 315 10.53 27.87 -15.93
C THR A 315 9.12 27.46 -15.53
N GLY A 316 8.40 28.35 -14.86
CA GLY A 316 6.95 28.26 -14.58
C GLY A 316 6.05 28.31 -15.83
N LYS A 317 6.57 27.97 -17.01
CA LYS A 317 5.79 27.67 -18.21
C LYS A 317 5.61 26.18 -18.30
N SER A 318 4.37 25.71 -18.34
CA SER A 318 4.01 24.33 -18.69
C SER A 318 4.80 23.95 -19.97
N GLY A 319 5.81 23.10 -19.83
CA GLY A 319 6.60 22.64 -20.97
C GLY A 319 5.66 22.02 -22.00
N GLN A 320 5.84 22.35 -23.27
CA GLN A 320 5.11 21.68 -24.34
C GLN A 320 5.44 20.19 -24.28
N ILE A 321 4.39 19.35 -24.27
CA ILE A 321 4.56 17.88 -24.27
C ILE A 321 4.77 17.46 -25.72
N SER A 322 5.97 17.00 -26.06
CA SER A 322 6.22 16.38 -27.37
C SER A 322 5.46 15.05 -27.46
N LEU A 323 4.55 14.94 -28.42
CA LEU A 323 3.77 13.74 -28.65
C LEU A 323 4.37 12.93 -29.79
N VAL A 324 4.71 11.69 -29.52
CA VAL A 324 5.12 10.72 -30.55
C VAL A 324 3.92 10.38 -31.41
N ASN A 325 4.01 10.65 -32.70
CA ASN A 325 2.97 10.29 -33.66
C ASN A 325 3.08 8.80 -34.06
N LEU A 326 2.06 8.01 -33.69
CA LEU A 326 1.97 6.59 -34.01
C LEU A 326 1.39 6.31 -35.42
N GLY A 327 1.02 7.36 -36.16
CA GLY A 327 0.30 7.23 -37.43
C GLY A 327 -1.18 6.82 -37.23
N LYS A 328 -1.95 6.81 -38.32
CA LYS A 328 -3.41 6.51 -38.24
C LYS A 328 -3.68 5.07 -37.78
N VAL A 329 -2.95 4.09 -38.28
CA VAL A 329 -3.12 2.67 -37.95
C VAL A 329 -2.56 2.39 -36.54
N GLY A 330 -1.34 2.80 -36.24
CA GLY A 330 -0.68 2.52 -34.96
C GLY A 330 -1.45 3.05 -33.75
N ARG A 331 -2.00 4.27 -33.82
CA ARG A 331 -2.79 4.82 -32.71
C ARG A 331 -4.09 4.09 -32.43
N CYS A 332 -4.73 3.50 -33.49
CA CYS A 332 -5.93 2.69 -33.33
C CYS A 332 -5.59 1.30 -32.81
N MET A 333 -4.53 0.67 -33.34
CA MET A 333 -4.10 -0.67 -32.92
C MET A 333 -3.66 -0.68 -31.44
N VAL A 334 -2.86 0.27 -31.01
CA VAL A 334 -2.45 0.40 -29.62
C VAL A 334 -3.67 0.66 -28.72
N ALA A 335 -4.56 1.55 -29.12
CA ALA A 335 -5.81 1.78 -28.39
C ALA A 335 -6.67 0.51 -28.28
N ALA A 336 -6.82 -0.27 -29.35
CA ALA A 336 -7.57 -1.51 -29.34
C ALA A 336 -6.95 -2.56 -28.39
N ILE A 337 -5.63 -2.75 -28.43
CA ILE A 337 -4.94 -3.67 -27.51
C ILE A 337 -5.20 -3.27 -26.05
N PHE A 338 -5.07 -1.98 -25.72
CA PHE A 338 -5.32 -1.52 -24.36
C PHE A 338 -6.81 -1.47 -24.00
N CYS A 339 -7.72 -1.28 -24.94
CA CYS A 339 -9.16 -1.45 -24.70
C CYS A 339 -9.49 -2.90 -24.30
N VAL A 340 -8.95 -3.88 -25.02
CA VAL A 340 -9.13 -5.29 -24.69
C VAL A 340 -8.49 -5.59 -23.33
N ALA A 341 -7.24 -5.18 -23.10
CA ALA A 341 -6.55 -5.42 -21.82
C ALA A 341 -7.30 -4.79 -20.64
N THR A 342 -7.72 -3.52 -20.73
CA THR A 342 -8.46 -2.83 -19.66
C THR A 342 -9.88 -3.38 -19.48
N PHE A 343 -10.51 -3.89 -20.53
CA PHE A 343 -11.78 -4.61 -20.40
C PHE A 343 -11.61 -5.86 -19.54
N PHE A 344 -10.63 -6.72 -19.85
CA PHE A 344 -10.37 -7.94 -19.09
C PHE A 344 -9.89 -7.69 -17.66
N THR A 345 -9.15 -6.63 -17.41
CA THR A 345 -8.59 -6.37 -16.07
C THR A 345 -9.47 -5.46 -15.18
N GLY A 346 -10.29 -4.60 -15.78
CA GLY A 346 -11.08 -3.61 -15.04
C GLY A 346 -12.58 -3.83 -15.11
N ILE A 347 -13.14 -4.09 -16.30
CA ILE A 347 -14.60 -4.16 -16.49
C ILE A 347 -15.11 -5.59 -16.28
N LEU A 348 -14.49 -6.57 -16.90
CA LEU A 348 -14.90 -7.98 -16.81
C LEU A 348 -14.97 -8.48 -15.36
N PRO A 349 -14.01 -8.16 -14.46
CA PRO A 349 -14.11 -8.50 -13.06
C PRO A 349 -15.41 -8.02 -12.40
N ILE A 350 -15.82 -6.80 -12.64
CA ILE A 350 -17.06 -6.24 -12.06
C ILE A 350 -18.28 -6.99 -12.60
N ILE A 351 -18.32 -7.28 -13.91
CA ILE A 351 -19.41 -8.02 -14.52
C ILE A 351 -19.50 -9.44 -13.95
N LEU A 352 -18.36 -10.13 -13.81
CA LEU A 352 -18.34 -11.49 -13.27
C LEU A 352 -18.80 -11.52 -11.81
N PHE A 353 -18.35 -10.55 -10.97
CA PHE A 353 -18.87 -10.44 -9.61
C PHE A 353 -20.37 -10.17 -9.57
N ALA A 354 -20.89 -9.33 -10.44
CA ALA A 354 -22.33 -9.10 -10.52
C ALA A 354 -23.08 -10.38 -10.89
N ILE A 355 -22.58 -11.15 -11.86
CA ILE A 355 -23.18 -12.44 -12.24
C ILE A 355 -23.11 -13.44 -11.08
N GLU A 356 -21.98 -13.53 -10.36
CA GLU A 356 -21.79 -14.43 -9.24
C GLU A 356 -22.84 -14.27 -8.14
N THR A 357 -23.32 -13.05 -7.93
CA THR A 357 -24.37 -12.80 -6.92
C THR A 357 -25.70 -13.47 -7.25
N PHE A 358 -25.89 -13.91 -8.49
CA PHE A 358 -27.09 -14.60 -8.96
C PHE A 358 -26.87 -16.09 -9.22
N LEU A 359 -25.65 -16.61 -9.04
CA LEU A 359 -25.38 -18.05 -9.20
C LEU A 359 -25.83 -18.83 -7.94
N PRO A 360 -26.39 -20.04 -8.11
CA PRO A 360 -26.69 -20.94 -6.99
C PRO A 360 -25.43 -21.33 -6.21
N ASN A 361 -24.35 -21.64 -6.91
CA ASN A 361 -23.03 -21.96 -6.38
C ASN A 361 -22.00 -20.97 -6.93
N PRO A 362 -21.21 -20.32 -6.09
CA PRO A 362 -20.15 -19.41 -6.56
C PRO A 362 -19.16 -20.14 -7.51
N GLY A 363 -18.80 -19.49 -8.61
CA GLY A 363 -17.85 -20.01 -9.58
C GLY A 363 -18.41 -21.05 -10.55
N ASP A 364 -19.68 -21.44 -10.46
CA ASP A 364 -20.32 -22.40 -11.37
C ASP A 364 -21.00 -21.69 -12.55
N TYR A 365 -20.31 -21.61 -13.67
CA TYR A 365 -20.83 -21.03 -14.92
C TYR A 365 -21.52 -22.06 -15.86
N SER A 366 -21.85 -23.25 -15.38
CA SER A 366 -22.50 -24.31 -16.14
C SER A 366 -23.87 -23.88 -16.74
N PHE A 367 -24.51 -22.87 -16.14
CA PHE A 367 -25.76 -22.29 -16.65
C PHE A 367 -25.63 -21.77 -18.09
N ILE A 368 -24.45 -21.36 -18.52
CA ILE A 368 -24.19 -20.88 -19.89
C ILE A 368 -24.37 -22.01 -20.89
N ARG A 369 -23.99 -23.25 -20.52
CA ARG A 369 -24.16 -24.45 -21.37
C ARG A 369 -25.57 -25.02 -21.31
N ASN A 370 -26.20 -24.95 -20.12
CA ASN A 370 -27.47 -25.62 -19.83
C ASN A 370 -28.70 -24.73 -20.05
N GLY A 371 -28.49 -23.44 -20.39
CA GLY A 371 -29.55 -22.44 -20.54
C GLY A 371 -29.88 -21.72 -19.22
N ALA A 372 -30.06 -20.39 -19.31
CA ALA A 372 -30.18 -19.50 -18.17
C ALA A 372 -31.47 -19.65 -17.34
N ALA A 373 -32.52 -20.24 -17.89
CA ALA A 373 -33.88 -20.17 -17.35
C ALA A 373 -34.15 -20.97 -16.06
N GLY A 374 -33.19 -21.67 -15.49
CA GLY A 374 -33.37 -22.41 -14.22
C GLY A 374 -32.24 -22.25 -13.22
N ASN A 375 -31.15 -21.59 -13.59
CA ASN A 375 -29.90 -21.62 -12.81
C ASN A 375 -29.49 -20.28 -12.20
N LEU A 376 -30.26 -19.19 -12.39
CA LEU A 376 -30.03 -17.91 -11.72
C LEU A 376 -30.99 -17.76 -10.54
N THR A 377 -30.49 -17.27 -9.44
CA THR A 377 -31.26 -17.11 -8.21
C THR A 377 -31.06 -15.73 -7.57
N THR A 378 -32.08 -15.18 -6.96
CA THR A 378 -32.02 -13.99 -6.13
C THR A 378 -31.98 -14.30 -4.64
N LYS A 379 -31.88 -15.58 -4.27
CA LYS A 379 -31.94 -16.03 -2.86
C LYS A 379 -30.91 -15.36 -1.97
N TRP A 380 -29.71 -15.11 -2.48
CA TRP A 380 -28.63 -14.47 -1.73
C TRP A 380 -28.92 -12.99 -1.40
N TRP A 381 -29.83 -12.37 -2.15
CA TRP A 381 -30.22 -10.98 -1.95
C TRP A 381 -31.47 -10.84 -1.09
N MET A 382 -32.55 -11.57 -1.43
CA MET A 382 -33.93 -11.26 -1.02
C MET A 382 -34.56 -12.27 -0.08
N THR A 383 -33.89 -13.37 0.29
CA THR A 383 -34.47 -14.37 1.17
C THR A 383 -34.53 -13.86 2.61
N SER A 384 -35.74 -13.78 3.19
CA SER A 384 -35.95 -13.40 4.58
C SER A 384 -35.78 -14.55 5.57
N GLU A 385 -35.85 -15.79 5.08
CA GLU A 385 -35.63 -17.00 5.84
C GLU A 385 -34.17 -17.45 5.82
N ASN A 386 -33.78 -18.30 6.76
CA ASN A 386 -32.42 -18.82 6.81
C ASN A 386 -32.18 -19.80 5.67
N ILE A 387 -31.15 -19.56 4.87
CA ILE A 387 -30.71 -20.40 3.75
C ILE A 387 -29.92 -21.57 4.34
N THR A 388 -30.48 -22.78 4.31
CA THR A 388 -29.91 -24.01 4.95
C THR A 388 -29.18 -24.92 3.94
N GLU A 389 -29.09 -24.54 2.67
CA GLU A 389 -28.46 -25.36 1.64
C GLU A 389 -26.95 -25.42 1.76
N ASN A 390 -26.37 -26.58 1.46
CA ASN A 390 -24.93 -26.85 1.32
C ASN A 390 -24.08 -26.63 2.61
N GLY A 391 -24.64 -26.91 3.80
CA GLY A 391 -23.85 -26.86 5.03
C GLY A 391 -23.49 -25.46 5.51
N MET A 392 -24.01 -24.41 4.89
CA MET A 392 -23.95 -23.06 5.44
C MET A 392 -24.96 -22.95 6.57
N TYR A 393 -24.49 -22.57 7.75
CA TYR A 393 -25.36 -22.20 8.88
C TYR A 393 -26.35 -21.16 8.38
N GLY A 394 -27.65 -21.50 8.41
CA GLY A 394 -28.73 -20.74 7.84
C GLY A 394 -28.62 -19.23 8.06
N GLN A 395 -28.23 -18.53 7.04
CA GLN A 395 -28.16 -17.08 7.02
C GLN A 395 -29.21 -16.52 6.07
N LYS A 396 -29.77 -15.40 6.44
CA LYS A 396 -30.70 -14.65 5.59
C LYS A 396 -29.96 -14.03 4.40
N GLY A 397 -30.69 -13.71 3.34
CA GLY A 397 -30.14 -12.93 2.22
C GLY A 397 -29.60 -11.57 2.66
N ILE A 398 -28.69 -11.01 1.89
CA ILE A 398 -27.91 -9.79 2.23
C ILE A 398 -28.81 -8.64 2.74
N LEU A 399 -29.97 -8.43 2.14
CA LEU A 399 -30.88 -7.34 2.52
C LEU A 399 -31.51 -7.52 3.92
N PHE A 400 -31.61 -8.76 4.40
CA PHE A 400 -32.20 -9.09 5.70
C PHE A 400 -31.20 -9.61 6.72
N ASN A 401 -29.90 -9.65 6.37
CA ASN A 401 -28.85 -10.17 7.24
C ASN A 401 -28.30 -9.09 8.16
N GLU A 402 -28.69 -9.10 9.41
CA GLU A 402 -28.27 -8.12 10.43
C GLU A 402 -26.75 -8.12 10.66
N ALA A 403 -26.08 -9.28 10.54
CA ALA A 403 -24.63 -9.38 10.71
C ALA A 403 -23.88 -8.64 9.59
N ILE A 404 -24.36 -8.72 8.34
CA ILE A 404 -23.79 -7.99 7.21
C ILE A 404 -23.96 -6.49 7.38
N TRP A 405 -25.17 -6.04 7.77
CA TRP A 405 -25.41 -4.61 8.01
C TRP A 405 -24.66 -4.10 9.24
N GLY A 406 -24.51 -4.93 10.28
CA GLY A 406 -23.65 -4.65 11.44
C GLY A 406 -22.19 -4.47 11.05
N ALA A 407 -21.66 -5.37 10.23
CA ALA A 407 -20.30 -5.29 9.70
C ALA A 407 -20.10 -4.06 8.78
N PHE A 408 -21.07 -3.76 7.90
CA PHE A 408 -21.07 -2.57 7.07
C PHE A 408 -21.01 -1.28 7.90
N LYS A 409 -21.88 -1.16 8.92
CA LYS A 409 -21.89 -0.02 9.84
C LYS A 409 -20.55 0.10 10.58
N GLY A 410 -20.01 -1.01 11.10
CA GLY A 410 -18.71 -1.04 11.77
C GLY A 410 -17.57 -0.59 10.85
N THR A 411 -17.53 -1.08 9.61
CA THR A 411 -16.55 -0.68 8.60
C THR A 411 -16.64 0.81 8.29
N LEU A 412 -17.85 1.35 8.15
CA LEU A 412 -18.07 2.77 7.88
C LEU A 412 -17.56 3.65 9.04
N ILE A 413 -17.85 3.26 10.29
CA ILE A 413 -17.37 3.97 11.48
C ILE A 413 -15.84 3.99 11.51
N VAL A 414 -15.20 2.80 11.34
CA VAL A 414 -13.73 2.70 11.33
C VAL A 414 -13.15 3.54 10.20
N ALA A 415 -13.71 3.46 8.99
CA ALA A 415 -13.21 4.21 7.83
C ALA A 415 -13.28 5.73 8.05
N VAL A 416 -14.41 6.25 8.55
CA VAL A 416 -14.59 7.68 8.84
C VAL A 416 -13.63 8.14 9.93
N CYS A 417 -13.52 7.40 11.04
CA CYS A 417 -12.60 7.73 12.14
C CYS A 417 -11.13 7.71 11.67
N CYS A 418 -10.73 6.69 10.92
CA CYS A 418 -9.38 6.61 10.34
C CYS A 418 -9.11 7.77 9.38
N ALA A 419 -10.05 8.12 8.51
CA ALA A 419 -9.88 9.21 7.55
C ALA A 419 -9.71 10.56 8.25
N LEU A 420 -10.51 10.84 9.27
CA LEU A 420 -10.42 12.07 10.06
C LEU A 420 -9.10 12.15 10.83
N LEU A 421 -8.72 11.09 11.54
CA LEU A 421 -7.48 11.07 12.33
C LEU A 421 -6.25 11.09 11.44
N ALA A 422 -6.18 10.23 10.42
CA ALA A 422 -5.04 10.19 9.51
C ALA A 422 -4.92 11.49 8.70
N GLY A 423 -6.04 12.06 8.27
CA GLY A 423 -6.08 13.35 7.58
C GLY A 423 -5.56 14.49 8.45
N THR A 424 -6.06 14.61 9.66
CA THR A 424 -5.64 15.66 10.62
C THR A 424 -4.17 15.52 11.01
N ILE A 425 -3.74 14.31 11.42
CA ILE A 425 -2.34 14.06 11.80
C ILE A 425 -1.43 14.27 10.59
N GLY A 426 -1.80 13.73 9.42
CA GLY A 426 -1.02 13.87 8.19
C GLY A 426 -0.88 15.33 7.74
N LEU A 427 -1.95 16.13 7.85
CA LEU A 427 -1.91 17.56 7.57
C LEU A 427 -0.94 18.30 8.50
N LEU A 428 -1.00 18.02 9.80
CA LEU A 428 -0.11 18.63 10.79
C LEU A 428 1.35 18.22 10.56
N VAL A 429 1.61 16.95 10.21
CA VAL A 429 2.95 16.48 9.83
C VAL A 429 3.45 17.23 8.59
N GLY A 430 2.64 17.30 7.52
CA GLY A 430 3.00 18.00 6.29
C GLY A 430 3.33 19.47 6.54
N TYR A 431 2.50 20.17 7.33
CA TYR A 431 2.72 21.57 7.72
C TYR A 431 4.02 21.75 8.52
N CYS A 432 4.17 21.02 9.62
CA CYS A 432 5.33 21.19 10.51
C CYS A 432 6.66 20.82 9.83
N VAL A 433 6.66 19.77 9.00
CA VAL A 433 7.84 19.35 8.22
C VAL A 433 8.18 20.37 7.13
N SER A 434 7.19 20.92 6.43
CA SER A 434 7.42 21.94 5.39
C SER A 434 8.06 23.21 5.95
N LYS A 435 7.69 23.62 7.16
CA LYS A 435 8.24 24.81 7.84
C LYS A 435 9.61 24.59 8.47
N ASN A 436 9.97 23.34 8.79
CA ASN A 436 11.21 23.00 9.48
C ASN A 436 12.14 22.11 8.66
N ARG A 437 12.23 22.31 7.33
CA ARG A 437 12.94 21.42 6.36
C ARG A 437 14.39 21.08 6.73
N ARG A 438 15.11 22.02 7.39
CA ARG A 438 16.51 21.83 7.79
C ARG A 438 16.68 21.13 9.14
N SER A 439 15.59 20.89 9.87
CA SER A 439 15.62 20.25 11.19
C SER A 439 15.76 18.73 11.06
N LYS A 440 16.74 18.15 11.74
CA LYS A 440 16.89 16.69 11.86
C LYS A 440 15.66 16.05 12.51
N TRP A 441 15.01 16.76 13.46
CA TRP A 441 13.79 16.30 14.11
C TRP A 441 12.60 16.25 13.14
N ALA A 442 12.46 17.24 12.27
CA ALA A 442 11.42 17.22 11.23
C ALA A 442 11.64 16.06 10.23
N ALA A 443 12.89 15.79 9.86
CA ALA A 443 13.23 14.63 9.03
C ALA A 443 12.87 13.31 9.75
N TYR A 444 13.15 13.21 11.07
CA TYR A 444 12.77 12.05 11.87
C TYR A 444 11.24 11.85 11.88
N VAL A 445 10.46 12.89 12.19
CA VAL A 445 8.99 12.84 12.21
C VAL A 445 8.43 12.41 10.84
N ASN A 446 8.98 12.98 9.76
CA ASN A 446 8.60 12.59 8.40
C ASN A 446 8.89 11.11 8.10
N ASN A 447 10.00 10.57 8.60
CA ASN A 447 10.35 9.17 8.42
C ASN A 447 9.45 8.25 9.27
N MET A 448 9.16 8.63 10.52
CA MET A 448 8.22 7.89 11.39
C MET A 448 6.81 7.87 10.79
N ALA A 449 6.36 8.99 10.23
CA ALA A 449 5.08 9.04 9.54
C ALA A 449 5.04 8.16 8.28
N PHE A 450 6.17 7.88 7.64
CA PHE A 450 6.23 7.11 6.40
C PHE A 450 6.54 5.62 6.62
N LEU A 451 7.17 5.26 7.72
CA LEU A 451 7.60 3.88 8.02
C LEU A 451 6.46 2.85 7.93
N PRO A 452 5.25 3.07 8.48
CA PRO A 452 4.17 2.09 8.43
C PRO A 452 3.71 1.73 7.01
N TYR A 453 3.91 2.62 6.05
CA TYR A 453 3.59 2.35 4.65
C TYR A 453 4.53 1.32 4.01
N LEU A 454 5.81 1.40 4.34
CA LEU A 454 6.85 0.51 3.81
C LEU A 454 6.84 -0.87 4.46
N MET A 455 6.17 -1.00 5.59
CA MET A 455 6.02 -2.29 6.25
C MET A 455 4.88 -3.09 5.62
N PRO A 456 5.06 -4.40 5.41
CA PRO A 456 3.99 -5.28 4.96
C PRO A 456 2.73 -5.16 5.83
N SER A 457 1.56 -5.06 5.19
CA SER A 457 0.31 -4.75 5.89
C SER A 457 -0.05 -5.77 6.97
N LEU A 458 0.20 -7.07 6.69
CA LEU A 458 -0.02 -8.12 7.66
C LEU A 458 0.85 -7.93 8.91
N ALA A 459 2.15 -7.62 8.73
CA ALA A 459 3.07 -7.43 9.85
C ALA A 459 2.65 -6.26 10.75
N VAL A 460 2.16 -5.16 10.16
CA VAL A 460 1.60 -4.03 10.94
C VAL A 460 0.36 -4.48 11.69
N GLY A 461 -0.56 -5.19 11.03
CA GLY A 461 -1.78 -5.71 11.67
C GLY A 461 -1.47 -6.62 12.85
N VAL A 462 -0.53 -7.53 12.69
CA VAL A 462 -0.07 -8.44 13.75
C VAL A 462 0.57 -7.68 14.90
N ALA A 463 1.44 -6.73 14.62
CA ALA A 463 2.06 -5.90 15.66
C ALA A 463 1.01 -5.14 16.49
N PHE A 464 -0.03 -4.61 15.85
CA PHE A 464 -1.16 -4.00 16.56
C PHE A 464 -2.04 -5.01 17.30
N PHE A 465 -2.19 -6.22 16.78
CA PHE A 465 -2.91 -7.30 17.47
C PHE A 465 -2.23 -7.67 18.79
N VAL A 466 -0.92 -7.96 18.76
CA VAL A 466 -0.14 -8.28 19.96
C VAL A 466 -0.11 -7.10 20.94
N PHE A 467 0.13 -5.89 20.45
CA PHE A 467 0.09 -4.66 21.24
C PHE A 467 -1.28 -4.43 21.89
N GLY A 468 -2.36 -4.58 21.13
CA GLY A 468 -3.73 -4.41 21.62
C GLY A 468 -4.12 -5.46 22.67
N SER A 469 -3.65 -6.68 22.52
CA SER A 469 -3.82 -7.74 23.51
C SER A 469 -3.11 -7.39 24.82
N SER A 470 -1.86 -6.94 24.76
CA SER A 470 -1.07 -6.54 25.94
C SER A 470 -1.65 -5.31 26.65
N MET A 471 -2.32 -4.41 25.93
CA MET A 471 -2.96 -3.21 26.48
C MET A 471 -4.42 -3.40 26.90
N GLY A 472 -5.00 -4.58 26.71
CA GLY A 472 -6.39 -4.88 27.05
C GLY A 472 -7.43 -4.20 26.15
N ILE A 473 -7.03 -3.71 24.96
CA ILE A 473 -7.92 -3.07 23.97
C ILE A 473 -8.22 -4.01 22.78
N PHE A 474 -7.91 -5.29 22.93
CA PHE A 474 -8.20 -6.32 21.93
C PHE A 474 -9.70 -6.38 21.61
N ASN A 475 -10.03 -6.71 20.37
CA ASN A 475 -11.40 -6.81 19.86
C ASN A 475 -12.26 -5.55 20.01
N THR A 476 -11.63 -4.36 19.95
CA THR A 476 -12.32 -3.07 20.00
C THR A 476 -12.20 -2.30 18.69
N TYR A 477 -13.17 -1.45 18.38
CA TYR A 477 -13.06 -0.48 17.27
C TYR A 477 -11.87 0.45 17.43
N LEU A 478 -11.49 0.77 18.68
CA LEU A 478 -10.35 1.63 18.97
C LEU A 478 -9.06 1.07 18.39
N LEU A 479 -8.80 -0.22 18.59
CA LEU A 479 -7.60 -0.87 18.03
C LEU A 479 -7.57 -0.82 16.51
N LEU A 480 -8.71 -1.10 15.86
CA LEU A 480 -8.83 -1.03 14.40
C LEU A 480 -8.60 0.39 13.87
N VAL A 481 -9.17 1.40 14.55
CA VAL A 481 -8.99 2.80 14.19
C VAL A 481 -7.54 3.23 14.37
N LEU A 482 -6.87 2.84 15.45
CA LEU A 482 -5.44 3.15 15.67
C LEU A 482 -4.57 2.51 14.59
N ALA A 483 -4.73 1.22 14.34
CA ALA A 483 -3.96 0.50 13.33
C ALA A 483 -4.19 1.09 11.92
N GLY A 484 -5.44 1.35 11.55
CA GLY A 484 -5.80 1.97 10.28
C GLY A 484 -5.26 3.40 10.17
N THR A 485 -5.37 4.22 11.21
CA THR A 485 -4.84 5.57 11.22
C THR A 485 -3.34 5.59 10.95
N VAL A 486 -2.57 4.77 11.69
CA VAL A 486 -1.10 4.67 11.53
C VAL A 486 -0.73 4.21 10.13
N LYS A 487 -1.46 3.25 9.56
CA LYS A 487 -1.21 2.74 8.21
C LYS A 487 -1.50 3.77 7.12
N TYR A 488 -2.46 4.68 7.32
CA TYR A 488 -2.87 5.67 6.31
C TYR A 488 -2.29 7.09 6.51
N ILE A 489 -1.69 7.42 7.66
CA ILE A 489 -0.95 8.68 7.88
C ILE A 489 0.06 8.97 6.74
N PRO A 490 0.81 8.01 6.20
CA PRO A 490 1.77 8.25 5.12
C PRO A 490 1.18 8.94 3.90
N PHE A 491 -0.02 8.54 3.49
CA PHE A 491 -0.71 9.12 2.33
C PHE A 491 -1.11 10.58 2.59
N ALA A 492 -1.74 10.82 3.74
CA ALA A 492 -2.18 12.16 4.13
C ALA A 492 -0.98 13.11 4.32
N SER A 493 0.09 12.66 5.01
CA SER A 493 1.28 13.47 5.26
C SER A 493 2.04 13.81 3.97
N ARG A 494 2.14 12.88 3.02
CA ARG A 494 2.81 13.13 1.73
C ARG A 494 2.00 14.10 0.86
N SER A 495 0.69 13.93 0.80
CA SER A 495 -0.21 14.84 0.08
C SER A 495 -0.13 16.25 0.68
N ALA A 496 -0.27 16.37 2.00
CA ALA A 496 -0.17 17.64 2.71
C ALA A 496 1.20 18.29 2.52
N LEU A 497 2.30 17.56 2.68
CA LEU A 497 3.65 18.08 2.47
C LEU A 497 3.83 18.61 1.03
N SER A 498 3.35 17.87 0.03
CA SER A 498 3.41 18.28 -1.37
C SER A 498 2.65 19.58 -1.62
N SER A 499 1.44 19.70 -1.08
CA SER A 499 0.62 20.92 -1.20
C SER A 499 1.26 22.10 -0.46
N MET A 500 1.74 21.91 0.78
CA MET A 500 2.39 22.94 1.57
C MET A 500 3.69 23.44 0.93
N MET A 501 4.36 22.60 0.14
CA MET A 501 5.58 22.99 -0.59
C MET A 501 5.30 23.90 -1.80
N GLN A 502 4.07 23.95 -2.27
CA GLN A 502 3.64 24.82 -3.37
C GLN A 502 3.12 26.17 -2.88
N LEU A 503 2.77 26.29 -1.59
CA LEU A 503 2.34 27.54 -0.99
C LEU A 503 3.53 28.50 -0.80
N SER A 504 3.39 29.73 -1.27
CA SER A 504 4.38 30.79 -1.00
C SER A 504 4.45 31.08 0.49
N GLY A 505 5.68 31.17 1.03
CA GLY A 505 5.92 31.59 2.43
C GLY A 505 5.41 32.99 2.71
N GLU A 506 5.41 33.87 1.72
CA GLU A 506 5.00 35.27 1.80
C GLU A 506 3.56 35.47 2.28
N ILE A 507 2.65 34.56 1.90
CA ILE A 507 1.24 34.64 2.31
C ILE A 507 1.12 34.47 3.84
N GLU A 508 1.86 33.53 4.41
CA GLU A 508 1.82 33.31 5.85
C GLU A 508 2.58 34.40 6.62
N GLU A 509 3.69 34.91 6.06
CA GLU A 509 4.45 36.02 6.63
C GLU A 509 3.60 37.30 6.66
N ALA A 510 2.87 37.59 5.58
CA ALA A 510 1.92 38.72 5.57
C ALA A 510 0.83 38.59 6.64
N ALA A 511 0.32 37.39 6.86
CA ALA A 511 -0.67 37.14 7.91
C ALA A 511 -0.08 37.23 9.34
N ILE A 512 1.22 36.90 9.50
CA ILE A 512 1.94 37.10 10.76
C ILE A 512 2.12 38.59 11.07
N ILE A 513 2.47 39.37 10.05
CA ILE A 513 2.61 40.84 10.19
C ILE A 513 1.29 41.50 10.61
N GLN A 514 0.15 40.96 10.14
CA GLN A 514 -1.20 41.41 10.53
C GLN A 514 -1.67 40.86 11.89
N ASP A 515 -0.80 40.22 12.64
CA ASP A 515 -1.06 39.64 13.94
C ASP A 515 -2.20 38.61 13.98
N ILE A 516 -2.47 37.92 12.84
CA ILE A 516 -3.50 36.89 12.76
C ILE A 516 -3.04 35.67 13.57
N PRO A 517 -3.85 35.22 14.56
CA PRO A 517 -3.44 34.09 15.41
C PRO A 517 -3.31 32.79 14.61
N TRP A 518 -2.40 31.91 15.05
CA TRP A 518 -2.01 30.70 14.34
C TRP A 518 -3.21 29.82 13.89
N HIS A 519 -4.21 29.61 14.76
CA HIS A 519 -5.37 28.78 14.44
C HIS A 519 -6.21 29.36 13.29
N LYS A 520 -6.35 30.70 13.20
CA LYS A 520 -7.05 31.35 12.08
C LYS A 520 -6.21 31.27 10.80
N ARG A 521 -4.89 31.42 10.89
CA ARG A 521 -4.01 31.22 9.73
C ARG A 521 -4.09 29.80 9.21
N MET A 522 -4.08 28.82 10.11
CA MET A 522 -4.19 27.41 9.74
C MET A 522 -5.50 27.10 9.01
N LEU A 523 -6.65 27.56 9.53
CA LEU A 523 -7.97 27.23 9.00
C LEU A 523 -8.37 28.04 7.76
N ASN A 524 -7.95 29.31 7.65
CA ASN A 524 -8.47 30.23 6.63
C ASN A 524 -7.45 30.53 5.51
N ILE A 525 -6.17 30.23 5.71
CA ILE A 525 -5.11 30.57 4.77
C ILE A 525 -4.38 29.32 4.28
N ILE A 526 -4.15 28.36 5.16
CA ILE A 526 -3.32 27.19 4.86
C ILE A 526 -4.18 26.00 4.39
N ILE A 527 -5.34 25.78 5.02
CA ILE A 527 -6.32 24.76 4.65
C ILE A 527 -7.36 25.36 3.71
#